data_f28c74f5838d0994b65937c31f8d9eb6
#
_entry.id   f28c74f5838d0994b65937c31f8d9eb6
#
_cell.length_a   1.000
_cell.length_b   1.000
_cell.length_c   1.000
_cell.angle_alpha   90.00
_cell.angle_beta   90.00
_cell.angle_gamma   90.00
#
_symmetry.space_group_name_H-M   'P 1'
#
loop_
_entity.id
_entity.type
_entity.pdbx_description
1 polymer ?
#
loop_
_entity_poly.entity_id
_entity_poly.type
_entity_poly.pdbx_seq_one_letter_code
_entity_poly.pdbx_strand_id
1 'polypeptide(L)'
;VWFMPPGWQPATATGTHWQKPPFDVASVRRFDPPMSRATRGFAAAHFGVALLASVPLLWFSDTLAFAPLALGSSAIVALLWITGAVMQGRLSVRAALGIDLLLVLAIALQR
;
A
#
# COMPACT_ATOMS: atom_id res chain seq x y z
N VAL A 1 -14.08 -3.10 20.81
CA VAL A 1 -12.82 -3.31 21.56
C VAL A 1 -12.40 -2.04 22.30
N TRP A 2 -12.63 -0.85 21.73
CA TRP A 2 -12.24 0.44 22.32
C TRP A 2 -12.99 0.81 23.62
N PHE A 3 -14.14 0.18 23.86
CA PHE A 3 -14.99 0.44 25.04
C PHE A 3 -14.94 -0.67 26.09
N MET A 4 -14.02 -1.65 25.93
CA MET A 4 -13.88 -2.74 26.87
C MET A 4 -12.90 -2.37 27.99
N PRO A 5 -13.20 -2.75 29.24
CA PRO A 5 -12.30 -2.48 30.37
C PRO A 5 -10.95 -3.21 30.18
N PRO A 6 -9.88 -2.69 30.79
CA PRO A 6 -8.58 -3.37 30.79
C PRO A 6 -8.72 -4.81 31.31
N GLY A 7 -8.14 -5.77 30.59
CA GLY A 7 -8.21 -7.20 30.93
C GLY A 7 -9.46 -7.94 30.44
N TRP A 8 -10.36 -7.28 29.70
CA TRP A 8 -11.49 -7.97 29.08
C TRP A 8 -11.03 -9.02 28.07
N GLN A 9 -11.60 -10.20 28.18
CA GLN A 9 -11.41 -11.29 27.22
C GLN A 9 -12.76 -11.80 26.73
N PRO A 10 -12.92 -12.10 25.42
CA PRO A 10 -14.16 -12.67 24.92
C PRO A 10 -14.38 -14.05 25.52
N ALA A 11 -15.60 -14.33 25.95
CA ALA A 11 -15.99 -15.69 26.31
C ALA A 11 -16.02 -16.57 25.05
N THR A 12 -15.49 -17.79 25.16
CA THR A 12 -15.65 -18.79 24.11
C THR A 12 -17.09 -19.28 24.05
N ALA A 13 -17.47 -19.99 22.99
CA ALA A 13 -18.80 -20.57 22.84
C ALA A 13 -19.20 -21.50 24.00
N THR A 14 -18.23 -22.00 24.76
CA THR A 14 -18.41 -22.84 25.95
C THR A 14 -18.45 -22.05 27.27
N GLY A 15 -18.41 -20.71 27.22
CA GLY A 15 -18.38 -19.85 28.40
C GLY A 15 -17.01 -19.77 29.10
N THR A 16 -15.99 -20.45 28.62
CA THR A 16 -14.64 -20.33 29.14
C THR A 16 -13.95 -19.11 28.50
N HIS A 17 -13.15 -18.39 29.30
CA HIS A 17 -12.36 -17.29 28.77
C HIS A 17 -11.35 -17.79 27.73
N TRP A 18 -11.27 -17.05 26.62
CA TRP A 18 -10.28 -17.35 25.59
C TRP A 18 -8.87 -17.20 26.18
N GLN A 19 -8.08 -18.26 26.10
CA GLN A 19 -6.66 -18.24 26.46
C GLN A 19 -5.85 -18.09 25.17
N LYS A 20 -4.95 -17.10 25.15
CA LYS A 20 -4.03 -16.93 24.03
C LYS A 20 -3.15 -18.18 23.92
N PRO A 21 -3.09 -18.83 22.76
CA PRO A 21 -2.18 -19.96 22.58
C PRO A 21 -0.74 -19.55 22.86
N PRO A 22 0.10 -20.45 23.38
CA PRO A 22 1.50 -20.17 23.60
C PRO A 22 2.15 -19.70 22.29
N PHE A 23 2.78 -18.53 22.35
CA PHE A 23 3.43 -17.92 21.20
C PHE A 23 4.93 -18.22 21.28
N ASP A 24 5.43 -19.03 20.34
CA ASP A 24 6.85 -19.30 20.20
C ASP A 24 7.49 -18.30 19.24
N VAL A 25 8.30 -17.40 19.80
CA VAL A 25 9.04 -16.38 19.03
C VAL A 25 10.02 -17.02 18.04
N ALA A 26 10.57 -18.19 18.37
CA ALA A 26 11.53 -18.90 17.50
C ALA A 26 10.85 -19.47 16.24
N SER A 27 9.53 -19.68 16.27
CA SER A 27 8.76 -20.16 15.13
C SER A 27 8.39 -19.05 14.12
N VAL A 28 8.56 -17.79 14.53
CA VAL A 28 8.22 -16.65 13.67
C VAL A 28 9.26 -16.49 12.57
N ARG A 29 8.87 -16.81 11.35
CA ARG A 29 9.70 -16.50 10.18
C ARG A 29 9.47 -15.05 9.75
N ARG A 30 10.58 -14.32 9.63
CA ARG A 30 10.55 -12.99 9.03
C ARG A 30 10.00 -13.10 7.60
N PHE A 31 9.01 -12.27 7.28
CA PHE A 31 8.55 -12.14 5.91
C PHE A 31 9.64 -11.44 5.08
N ASP A 32 10.35 -12.20 4.29
CA ASP A 32 11.43 -11.72 3.42
C ASP A 32 11.29 -12.40 2.04
N PRO A 33 10.35 -11.91 1.21
CA PRO A 33 10.17 -12.47 -0.12
C PRO A 33 11.41 -12.22 -0.97
N PRO A 34 11.88 -13.23 -1.73
CA PRO A 34 13.03 -13.07 -2.61
C PRO A 34 12.70 -12.06 -3.71
N MET A 35 13.38 -10.90 -3.67
CA MET A 35 13.21 -9.85 -4.67
C MET A 35 14.38 -9.84 -5.65
N SER A 36 14.04 -9.90 -6.95
CA SER A 36 15.03 -9.73 -8.02
C SER A 36 15.60 -8.29 -8.03
N ARG A 37 16.76 -8.10 -8.65
CA ARG A 37 17.32 -6.75 -8.84
C ARG A 37 16.37 -5.85 -9.64
N ALA A 38 15.69 -6.41 -10.64
CA ALA A 38 14.68 -5.68 -11.43
C ALA A 38 13.49 -5.21 -10.57
N THR A 39 13.00 -6.07 -9.69
CA THR A 39 11.91 -5.72 -8.76
C THR A 39 12.32 -4.60 -7.81
N ARG A 40 13.54 -4.66 -7.24
CA ARG A 40 14.07 -3.61 -6.37
C ARG A 40 14.24 -2.28 -7.10
N GLY A 41 14.83 -2.32 -8.30
CA GLY A 41 15.00 -1.12 -9.13
C GLY A 41 13.68 -0.48 -9.51
N PHE A 42 12.70 -1.30 -9.95
CA PHE A 42 11.35 -0.83 -10.24
C PHE A 42 10.71 -0.18 -9.00
N ALA A 43 10.72 -0.87 -7.85
CA ALA A 43 10.10 -0.37 -6.63
C ALA A 43 10.73 0.96 -6.17
N ALA A 44 12.07 1.07 -6.23
CA ALA A 44 12.78 2.29 -5.86
C ALA A 44 12.45 3.45 -6.81
N ALA A 45 12.45 3.22 -8.13
CA ALA A 45 12.12 4.24 -9.12
C ALA A 45 10.66 4.68 -8.98
N HIS A 46 9.75 3.72 -8.83
CA HIS A 46 8.32 3.97 -8.72
C HIS A 46 7.96 4.75 -7.43
N PHE A 47 8.58 4.39 -6.31
CA PHE A 47 8.46 5.13 -5.06
C PHE A 47 9.03 6.56 -5.20
N GLY A 48 10.18 6.72 -5.87
CA GLY A 48 10.76 8.02 -6.18
C GLY A 48 9.82 8.90 -6.99
N VAL A 49 9.16 8.35 -8.02
CA VAL A 49 8.14 9.07 -8.81
C VAL A 49 6.97 9.50 -7.93
N ALA A 50 6.46 8.61 -7.06
CA ALA A 50 5.38 8.94 -6.14
C ALA A 50 5.77 10.09 -5.19
N LEU A 51 6.98 10.08 -4.64
CA LEU A 51 7.50 11.17 -3.80
C LEU A 51 7.60 12.49 -4.58
N LEU A 52 8.21 12.47 -5.76
CA LEU A 52 8.36 13.67 -6.59
C LEU A 52 7.00 14.24 -7.04
N ALA A 53 6.01 13.40 -7.27
CA ALA A 53 4.65 13.84 -7.61
C ALA A 53 3.89 14.39 -6.39
N SER A 54 4.14 13.86 -5.20
CA SER A 54 3.45 14.31 -3.98
C SER A 54 3.86 15.71 -3.54
N VAL A 55 5.13 16.10 -3.77
CA VAL A 55 5.63 17.43 -3.37
C VAL A 55 4.88 18.57 -4.05
N PRO A 56 4.79 18.67 -5.40
CA PRO A 56 4.03 19.74 -6.03
C PRO A 56 2.54 19.64 -5.74
N LEU A 57 1.98 18.43 -5.60
CA LEU A 57 0.56 18.27 -5.25
C LEU A 57 0.25 18.87 -3.89
N LEU A 58 1.11 18.68 -2.89
CA LEU A 58 0.99 19.29 -1.58
C LEU A 58 1.22 20.81 -1.65
N TRP A 59 2.24 21.24 -2.42
CA TRP A 59 2.59 22.65 -2.52
C TRP A 59 1.49 23.51 -3.13
N PHE A 60 0.77 22.97 -4.11
CA PHE A 60 -0.31 23.66 -4.81
C PHE A 60 -1.71 23.24 -4.36
N SER A 61 -1.83 22.49 -3.25
CA SER A 61 -3.10 21.92 -2.82
C SER A 61 -4.20 22.95 -2.53
N ASP A 62 -3.82 24.14 -2.07
CA ASP A 62 -4.74 25.26 -1.78
C ASP A 62 -5.17 26.03 -3.03
N THR A 63 -4.41 25.93 -4.12
CA THR A 63 -4.71 26.60 -5.40
C THR A 63 -5.41 25.70 -6.42
N LEU A 64 -5.30 24.37 -6.23
CA LEU A 64 -5.92 23.39 -7.13
C LEU A 64 -7.41 23.23 -6.83
N ALA A 65 -8.21 23.13 -7.90
CA ALA A 65 -9.60 22.70 -7.76
C ALA A 65 -9.69 21.26 -7.24
N PHE A 66 -10.82 20.90 -6.63
CA PHE A 66 -11.02 19.58 -6.00
C PHE A 66 -10.75 18.42 -6.98
N ALA A 67 -11.21 18.51 -8.23
CA ALA A 67 -11.07 17.40 -9.18
C ALA A 67 -9.62 17.06 -9.51
N PRO A 68 -8.74 18.01 -9.92
CA PRO A 68 -7.32 17.69 -10.16
C PRO A 68 -6.59 17.25 -8.88
N LEU A 69 -6.94 17.81 -7.72
CA LEU A 69 -6.37 17.38 -6.44
C LEU A 69 -6.74 15.92 -6.12
N ALA A 70 -8.02 15.56 -6.27
CA ALA A 70 -8.49 14.21 -6.04
C ALA A 70 -7.88 13.21 -7.02
N LEU A 71 -7.76 13.55 -8.31
CA LEU A 71 -7.12 12.70 -9.32
C LEU A 71 -5.64 12.50 -9.02
N GLY A 72 -4.90 13.56 -8.70
CA GLY A 72 -3.48 13.49 -8.34
C GLY A 72 -3.24 12.63 -7.11
N SER A 73 -4.04 12.83 -6.05
CA SER A 73 -3.96 12.02 -4.82
C SER A 73 -4.27 10.55 -5.10
N SER A 74 -5.31 10.26 -5.88
CA SER A 74 -5.68 8.89 -6.26
C SER A 74 -4.59 8.22 -7.10
N ALA A 75 -3.95 8.96 -8.00
CA ALA A 75 -2.84 8.45 -8.80
C ALA A 75 -1.64 8.08 -7.91
N ILE A 76 -1.28 8.91 -6.93
CA ILE A 76 -0.19 8.61 -5.98
C ILE A 76 -0.53 7.36 -5.17
N VAL A 77 -1.76 7.24 -4.67
CA VAL A 77 -2.21 6.03 -3.93
C VAL A 77 -2.11 4.79 -4.82
N ALA A 78 -2.53 4.88 -6.09
CA ALA A 78 -2.42 3.78 -7.05
C ALA A 78 -0.96 3.37 -7.29
N LEU A 79 -0.05 4.34 -7.47
CA LEU A 79 1.38 4.09 -7.62
C LEU A 79 1.96 3.36 -6.40
N LEU A 80 1.63 3.80 -5.19
CA LEU A 80 2.09 3.16 -3.95
C LEU A 80 1.51 1.76 -3.80
N TRP A 81 0.24 1.56 -4.16
CA TRP A 81 -0.40 0.23 -4.15
C TRP A 81 0.27 -0.74 -5.13
N ILE A 82 0.54 -0.30 -6.38
CA ILE A 82 1.24 -1.08 -7.40
C ILE A 82 2.64 -1.45 -6.90
N THR A 83 3.36 -0.50 -6.32
CA THR A 83 4.70 -0.74 -5.73
C THR A 83 4.63 -1.82 -4.66
N GLY A 84 3.67 -1.72 -3.74
CA GLY A 84 3.45 -2.72 -2.69
C GLY A 84 3.10 -4.11 -3.25
N ALA A 85 2.23 -4.17 -4.27
CA ALA A 85 1.84 -5.42 -4.91
C ALA A 85 3.01 -6.12 -5.62
N VAL A 86 3.88 -5.35 -6.27
CA VAL A 86 5.10 -5.87 -6.90
C VAL A 86 6.09 -6.37 -5.86
N MET A 87 6.30 -5.63 -4.78
CA MET A 87 7.21 -6.04 -3.68
C MET A 87 6.72 -7.31 -2.96
N GLN A 88 5.41 -7.51 -2.87
CA GLN A 88 4.80 -8.71 -2.29
C GLN A 88 4.76 -9.91 -3.25
N GLY A 89 5.24 -9.74 -4.49
CA GLY A 89 5.19 -10.79 -5.50
C GLY A 89 3.78 -11.07 -6.06
N ARG A 90 2.80 -10.23 -5.74
CA ARG A 90 1.42 -10.36 -6.24
C ARG A 90 1.26 -9.87 -7.67
N LEU A 91 2.13 -8.96 -8.09
CA LEU A 91 2.13 -8.37 -9.41
C LEU A 91 3.52 -8.47 -10.03
N SER A 92 3.60 -8.87 -11.30
CA SER A 92 4.87 -8.83 -12.02
C SER A 92 5.22 -7.40 -12.44
N VAL A 93 6.51 -7.10 -12.57
CA VAL A 93 6.97 -5.77 -13.05
C VAL A 93 6.38 -5.43 -14.43
N ARG A 94 6.24 -6.42 -15.32
CA ARG A 94 5.64 -6.21 -16.65
C ARG A 94 4.17 -5.81 -16.58
N ALA A 95 3.40 -6.47 -15.70
CA ALA A 95 2.01 -6.14 -15.48
C ALA A 95 1.86 -4.75 -14.83
N ALA A 96 2.73 -4.40 -13.89
CA ALA A 96 2.76 -3.08 -13.28
C ALA A 96 3.00 -1.98 -14.32
N LEU A 97 4.00 -2.12 -15.18
CA LEU A 97 4.26 -1.18 -16.27
C LEU A 97 3.07 -1.05 -17.25
N GLY A 98 2.35 -2.15 -17.51
CA GLY A 98 1.13 -2.11 -18.32
C GLY A 98 0.02 -1.28 -17.67
N ILE A 99 -0.17 -1.43 -16.37
CA ILE A 99 -1.15 -0.65 -15.60
C ILE A 99 -0.76 0.83 -15.58
N ASP A 100 0.51 1.14 -15.36
CA ASP A 100 1.02 2.51 -15.38
C ASP A 100 0.79 3.20 -16.73
N LEU A 101 1.05 2.48 -17.82
CA LEU A 101 0.77 2.98 -19.17
C LEU A 101 -0.71 3.29 -19.37
N LEU A 102 -1.59 2.41 -18.91
CA LEU A 102 -3.04 2.64 -18.99
C LEU A 102 -3.48 3.85 -18.14
N LEU A 103 -2.90 4.03 -16.96
CA LEU A 103 -3.17 5.20 -16.11
C LEU A 103 -2.73 6.50 -16.78
N VAL A 104 -1.53 6.52 -17.37
CA VAL A 104 -1.01 7.68 -18.11
C VAL A 104 -1.90 8.00 -19.31
N LEU A 105 -2.30 7.00 -20.08
CA LEU A 105 -3.21 7.17 -21.22
C LEU A 105 -4.57 7.70 -20.77
N ALA A 106 -5.13 7.15 -19.69
CA ALA A 106 -6.41 7.61 -19.17
C ALA A 106 -6.37 9.08 -18.75
N ILE A 107 -5.29 9.52 -18.10
CA ILE A 107 -5.08 10.93 -17.72
C ILE A 107 -4.90 11.81 -18.96
N ALA A 108 -4.15 11.35 -19.95
CA ALA A 108 -3.90 12.10 -21.18
C ALA A 108 -5.17 12.32 -22.03
N LEU A 109 -6.09 11.36 -22.03
CA LEU A 109 -7.36 11.43 -22.76
C LEU A 109 -8.41 12.34 -22.09
N GLN A 110 -8.18 12.78 -20.86
CA GLN A 110 -9.06 13.71 -20.14
C GLN A 110 -8.74 15.19 -20.40
N ARG A 111 -7.70 15.47 -21.20
CA ARG A 111 -7.32 16.83 -21.63
C ARG A 111 -7.92 17.19 -22.96
#